data_93784efcfbb907360a5162d899356099
#
_entry.id   93784efcfbb907360a5162d899356099
#
_cell.length_a   1.000
_cell.length_b   1.000
_cell.length_c   1.000
_cell.angle_alpha   90.00
_cell.angle_beta   90.00
_cell.angle_gamma   90.00
#
_symmetry.space_group_name_H-M   'P 1'
#
loop_
_entity.id
_entity.type
_entity.pdbx_description
1 polymer ?
#
loop_
_entity_poly.entity_id
_entity_poly.type
_entity_poly.pdbx_seq_one_letter_code
_entity_poly.pdbx_strand_id
1 'polypeptide(L)'
;MISSVAGDRGRKSNYVYGASKGALNIFLDGLRNRIDRTGVQVLTIKPGFVATPMTAHLAQGKLFADPQKVGQGILKAIQYRRDVAYVPSIWAVIMFIIRSIPGFIFKKLNL
;
A
#
# COMPACT_ATOMS: atom_id res chain seq x y z
N MET A 1 -10.12 -0.68 4.87
CA MET A 1 -9.04 -0.11 5.72
C MET A 1 -7.93 0.45 4.83
N ILE A 2 -7.46 1.65 5.13
CA ILE A 2 -6.39 2.30 4.35
C ILE A 2 -5.05 2.05 5.01
N SER A 3 -4.19 1.28 4.34
CA SER A 3 -2.81 1.00 4.74
C SER A 3 -1.83 1.82 3.90
N SER A 4 -0.78 1.21 3.41
CA SER A 4 0.23 1.85 2.57
C SER A 4 1.13 0.82 1.90
N VAL A 5 1.67 1.18 0.74
CA VAL A 5 2.76 0.41 0.10
C VAL A 5 4.01 0.37 0.99
N ALA A 6 4.19 1.34 1.88
CA ALA A 6 5.31 1.37 2.81
C ALA A 6 5.35 0.14 3.73
N GLY A 7 4.20 -0.53 3.94
CA GLY A 7 4.12 -1.75 4.74
C GLY A 7 4.58 -3.02 4.01
N ASP A 8 4.87 -2.95 2.72
CA ASP A 8 5.24 -4.13 1.94
C ASP A 8 6.72 -4.51 2.10
N ARG A 9 7.58 -3.52 2.32
CA ARG A 9 9.00 -3.76 2.58
C ARG A 9 9.62 -2.58 3.32
N GLY A 10 10.46 -2.87 4.32
CA GLY A 10 11.19 -1.85 5.07
C GLY A 10 12.23 -1.16 4.21
N ARG A 11 12.26 0.18 4.25
CA ARG A 11 13.23 1.01 3.54
C ARG A 11 13.90 1.95 4.54
N LYS A 12 15.17 2.25 4.32
CA LYS A 12 15.91 3.12 5.26
C LYS A 12 15.28 4.51 5.41
N SER A 13 14.58 4.98 4.38
CA SER A 13 13.93 6.30 4.40
C SER A 13 12.63 6.31 5.21
N ASN A 14 12.04 5.14 5.52
CA ASN A 14 10.69 5.10 6.12
C ASN A 14 10.37 3.78 6.83
N TYR A 15 11.34 3.17 7.51
CA TYR A 15 11.12 1.82 8.07
C TYR A 15 10.23 1.81 9.32
N VAL A 16 10.20 2.87 10.10
CA VAL A 16 9.32 2.94 11.29
C VAL A 16 7.86 3.00 10.86
N TYR A 17 7.52 3.91 9.96
CA TYR A 17 6.20 3.99 9.37
C TYR A 17 5.84 2.70 8.64
N GLY A 18 6.79 2.15 7.87
CA GLY A 18 6.63 0.89 7.17
C GLY A 18 6.30 -0.26 8.12
N ALA A 19 6.95 -0.34 9.29
CA ALA A 19 6.66 -1.35 10.28
C ALA A 19 5.22 -1.26 10.79
N SER A 20 4.72 -0.04 11.05
CA SER A 20 3.34 0.15 11.50
C SER A 20 2.32 -0.30 10.44
N LYS A 21 2.57 0.02 9.19
CA LYS A 21 1.67 -0.37 8.08
C LYS A 21 1.83 -1.85 7.72
N GLY A 22 3.02 -2.42 7.87
CA GLY A 22 3.26 -3.85 7.72
C GLY A 22 2.48 -4.67 8.76
N ALA A 23 2.50 -4.23 10.02
CA ALA A 23 1.70 -4.84 11.06
C ALA A 23 0.20 -4.79 10.72
N LEU A 24 -0.29 -3.65 10.24
CA LEU A 24 -1.68 -3.51 9.82
C LEU A 24 -2.02 -4.45 8.66
N ASN A 25 -1.15 -4.57 7.66
CA ASN A 25 -1.35 -5.46 6.52
C ASN A 25 -1.49 -6.92 6.98
N ILE A 26 -0.60 -7.38 7.85
CA ILE A 26 -0.65 -8.74 8.38
C ILE A 26 -1.92 -8.97 9.21
N PHE A 27 -2.29 -8.00 10.05
CA PHE A 27 -3.52 -8.06 10.83
C PHE A 27 -4.75 -8.21 9.92
N LEU A 28 -4.82 -7.42 8.87
CA LEU A 28 -5.96 -7.45 7.94
C LEU A 28 -6.03 -8.76 7.15
N ASP A 29 -4.87 -9.33 6.77
CA ASP A 29 -4.82 -10.63 6.11
C ASP A 29 -5.37 -11.72 7.03
N GLY A 30 -4.97 -11.73 8.29
CA GLY A 30 -5.47 -12.69 9.27
C GLY A 30 -6.94 -12.52 9.55
N LEU A 31 -7.40 -11.27 9.68
CA LEU A 31 -8.82 -10.98 9.90
C LEU A 31 -9.67 -11.45 8.71
N ARG A 32 -9.22 -11.18 7.49
CA ARG A 32 -9.91 -11.63 6.26
C ARG A 32 -10.06 -13.14 6.25
N ASN A 33 -9.01 -13.86 6.57
CA ASN A 33 -9.03 -15.32 6.66
C ASN A 33 -10.04 -15.80 7.71
N ARG A 34 -10.06 -15.14 8.87
CA ARG A 34 -10.92 -15.54 9.99
C ARG A 34 -12.40 -15.38 9.68
N ILE A 35 -12.81 -14.29 8.99
CA ILE A 35 -14.22 -13.97 8.78
C ILE A 35 -14.71 -14.20 7.35
N ASP A 36 -13.95 -14.92 6.53
CA ASP A 36 -14.27 -15.14 5.11
C ASP A 36 -15.68 -15.66 4.88
N ARG A 37 -16.14 -16.57 5.73
CA ARG A 37 -17.46 -17.21 5.58
C ARG A 37 -18.63 -16.39 6.12
N THR A 38 -18.38 -15.23 6.69
CA THR A 38 -19.45 -14.39 7.28
C THR A 38 -20.12 -13.47 6.27
N GLY A 39 -19.55 -13.34 5.06
CA GLY A 39 -20.01 -12.38 4.05
C GLY A 39 -19.48 -10.98 4.25
N VAL A 40 -18.75 -10.69 5.33
CA VAL A 40 -18.13 -9.38 5.57
C VAL A 40 -16.86 -9.28 4.75
N GLN A 41 -16.74 -8.20 4.00
CA GLN A 41 -15.56 -7.92 3.19
C GLN A 41 -14.49 -7.18 4.02
N VAL A 42 -13.25 -7.66 3.93
CA VAL A 42 -12.08 -6.96 4.45
C VAL A 42 -11.22 -6.53 3.27
N LEU A 43 -11.27 -5.24 2.94
CA LEU A 43 -10.50 -4.66 1.84
C LEU A 43 -9.32 -3.87 2.41
N THR A 44 -8.11 -4.25 2.00
CA THR A 44 -6.88 -3.52 2.34
C THR A 44 -6.50 -2.63 1.15
N ILE A 45 -6.55 -1.32 1.36
CA ILE A 45 -6.09 -0.33 0.38
C ILE A 45 -4.64 0.00 0.68
N LYS A 46 -3.79 -0.09 -0.34
CA LYS A 46 -2.37 0.26 -0.24
C LYS A 46 -2.06 1.42 -1.20
N PRO A 47 -2.25 2.65 -0.75
CA PRO A 47 -1.88 3.81 -1.57
C PRO A 47 -0.36 3.91 -1.71
N GLY A 48 0.07 4.42 -2.86
CA GLY A 48 1.42 4.92 -3.03
C GLY A 48 1.52 6.37 -2.56
N PHE A 49 2.26 7.21 -3.27
CA PHE A 49 2.32 8.63 -2.96
C PHE A 49 1.03 9.34 -3.38
N VAL A 50 0.40 10.03 -2.44
CA VAL A 50 -0.81 10.80 -2.66
C VAL A 50 -0.54 12.24 -2.27
N ALA A 51 -0.98 13.18 -3.12
CA ALA A 51 -0.81 14.60 -2.88
C ALA A 51 -1.79 15.06 -1.79
N THR A 52 -1.33 15.08 -0.54
CA THR A 52 -2.10 15.47 0.64
C THR A 52 -1.26 16.41 1.51
N PRO A 53 -1.85 17.10 2.51
CA PRO A 53 -1.06 17.88 3.47
C PRO A 53 0.04 17.07 4.16
N MET A 54 -0.17 15.78 4.40
CA MET A 54 0.80 14.90 5.01
C MET A 54 2.08 14.73 4.18
N THR A 55 1.96 14.82 2.84
CA THR A 55 3.08 14.68 1.90
C THR A 55 3.54 16.01 1.30
N ALA A 56 3.01 17.14 1.77
CA ALA A 56 3.27 18.46 1.18
C ALA A 56 4.76 18.85 1.25
N HIS A 57 5.51 18.31 2.22
CA HIS A 57 6.94 18.56 2.38
C HIS A 57 7.83 17.75 1.42
N LEU A 58 7.25 16.79 0.68
CA LEU A 58 7.98 15.96 -0.27
C LEU A 58 7.90 16.56 -1.67
N ALA A 59 8.96 16.38 -2.46
CA ALA A 59 8.93 16.73 -3.87
C ALA A 59 7.90 15.87 -4.58
N GLN A 60 6.89 16.50 -5.16
CA GLN A 60 5.82 15.79 -5.85
C GLN A 60 6.20 15.56 -7.31
N GLY A 61 6.28 14.29 -7.70
CA GLY A 61 6.59 13.87 -9.06
C GLY A 61 5.42 13.15 -9.70
N LYS A 62 5.71 12.47 -10.82
CA LYS A 62 4.70 11.74 -11.61
C LYS A 62 4.00 10.61 -10.86
N LEU A 63 4.64 10.07 -9.80
CA LEU A 63 4.08 8.99 -9.00
C LEU A 63 3.10 9.48 -7.93
N PHE A 64 3.00 10.78 -7.71
CA PHE A 64 2.01 11.35 -6.78
C PHE A 64 0.64 11.37 -7.45
N ALA A 65 -0.34 10.80 -6.77
CA ALA A 65 -1.70 10.72 -7.27
C ALA A 65 -2.57 11.85 -6.72
N ASP A 66 -3.55 12.27 -7.51
CA ASP A 66 -4.62 13.15 -7.06
C ASP A 66 -5.52 12.38 -6.07
N PRO A 67 -5.84 12.96 -4.89
CA PRO A 67 -6.75 12.33 -3.92
C PRO A 67 -8.08 11.88 -4.52
N GLN A 68 -8.64 12.63 -5.48
CA GLN A 68 -9.89 12.24 -6.13
C GLN A 68 -9.76 10.95 -6.92
N LYS A 69 -8.66 10.77 -7.66
CA LYS A 69 -8.40 9.55 -8.39
C LYS A 69 -8.19 8.35 -7.46
N VAL A 70 -7.54 8.58 -6.32
CA VAL A 70 -7.37 7.57 -5.29
C VAL A 70 -8.73 7.16 -4.73
N GLY A 71 -9.60 8.12 -4.42
CA GLY A 71 -10.96 7.85 -3.95
C GLY A 71 -11.77 7.03 -4.94
N GLN A 72 -11.68 7.36 -6.22
CA GLN A 72 -12.34 6.60 -7.28
C GLN A 72 -11.82 5.16 -7.35
N GLY A 73 -10.51 4.98 -7.22
CA GLY A 73 -9.89 3.65 -7.18
C GLY A 73 -10.36 2.82 -5.99
N ILE A 74 -10.55 3.44 -4.83
CA ILE A 74 -11.09 2.78 -3.63
C ILE A 74 -12.53 2.33 -3.87
N LEU A 75 -13.38 3.20 -4.41
CA LEU A 75 -14.76 2.85 -4.73
C LEU A 75 -14.83 1.67 -5.70
N LYS A 76 -14.00 1.69 -6.73
CA LYS A 76 -13.94 0.60 -7.69
C LYS A 76 -13.52 -0.72 -7.03
N ALA A 77 -12.53 -0.67 -6.14
CA ALA A 77 -12.09 -1.85 -5.39
C ALA A 77 -13.22 -2.43 -4.52
N ILE A 78 -14.02 -1.57 -3.89
CA ILE A 78 -15.18 -1.99 -3.11
C ILE A 78 -16.23 -2.65 -4.02
N GLN A 79 -16.54 -2.03 -5.15
CA GLN A 79 -17.54 -2.54 -6.10
C GLN A 79 -17.16 -3.92 -6.66
N TYR A 80 -15.88 -4.14 -6.94
CA TYR A 80 -15.37 -5.42 -7.46
C TYR A 80 -15.00 -6.41 -6.35
N ARG A 81 -15.29 -6.08 -5.08
CA ARG A 81 -15.04 -6.93 -3.91
C ARG A 81 -13.61 -7.46 -3.85
N ARG A 82 -12.65 -6.59 -4.09
CA ARG A 82 -11.23 -6.94 -4.01
C ARG A 82 -10.80 -7.14 -2.56
N ASP A 83 -9.82 -7.99 -2.33
CA ASP A 83 -9.22 -8.21 -1.01
C ASP A 83 -8.12 -7.20 -0.73
N VAL A 84 -7.27 -6.95 -1.72
CA VAL A 84 -6.17 -6.00 -1.63
C VAL A 84 -6.17 -5.15 -2.90
N ALA A 85 -6.02 -3.84 -2.76
CA ALA A 85 -5.94 -2.95 -3.89
C ALA A 85 -4.82 -1.93 -3.72
N TYR A 86 -3.91 -1.89 -4.69
CA TYR A 86 -2.93 -0.82 -4.84
C TYR A 86 -3.57 0.35 -5.57
N VAL A 87 -3.39 1.56 -5.06
CA VAL A 87 -4.00 2.76 -5.64
C VAL A 87 -2.97 3.87 -5.77
N PRO A 88 -2.65 4.32 -6.98
CA PRO A 88 -3.02 3.77 -8.29
C PRO A 88 -2.49 2.35 -8.52
N SER A 89 -3.12 1.63 -9.43
CA SER A 89 -2.81 0.21 -9.68
C SER A 89 -1.37 -0.05 -10.13
N ILE A 90 -0.69 0.93 -10.68
CA ILE A 90 0.74 0.82 -11.06
C ILE A 90 1.62 0.41 -9.88
N TRP A 91 1.22 0.76 -8.66
CA TRP A 91 1.98 0.41 -7.47
C TRP A 91 2.02 -1.09 -7.19
N ALA A 92 1.05 -1.86 -7.72
CA ALA A 92 1.11 -3.32 -7.65
C ALA A 92 2.36 -3.84 -8.37
N VAL A 93 2.66 -3.29 -9.54
CA VAL A 93 3.85 -3.67 -10.33
C VAL A 93 5.12 -3.18 -9.64
N ILE A 94 5.14 -1.92 -9.19
CA ILE A 94 6.29 -1.32 -8.51
C ILE A 94 6.65 -2.12 -7.26
N MET A 95 5.65 -2.43 -6.43
CA MET A 95 5.91 -3.17 -5.19
C MET A 95 6.26 -4.63 -5.44
N PHE A 96 5.73 -5.24 -6.49
CA PHE A 96 6.14 -6.58 -6.89
C PHE A 96 7.65 -6.61 -7.21
N ILE A 97 8.14 -5.62 -7.96
CA ILE A 97 9.56 -5.49 -8.28
C ILE A 97 10.38 -5.27 -7.01
N ILE A 98 9.98 -4.32 -6.17
CA ILE A 98 10.70 -3.98 -4.92
C ILE A 98 10.77 -5.19 -3.98
N ARG A 99 9.68 -5.91 -3.81
CA ARG A 99 9.63 -7.10 -2.95
C ARG A 99 10.44 -8.25 -3.49
N SER A 100 10.66 -8.31 -4.80
CA SER A 100 11.41 -9.38 -5.46
C SER A 100 12.92 -9.16 -5.44
N ILE A 101 13.40 -7.96 -5.09
CA ILE A 101 14.84 -7.67 -5.02
C ILE A 101 15.46 -8.49 -3.87
N PRO A 102 16.51 -9.29 -4.14
CA PRO A 102 17.18 -10.04 -3.08
C PRO A 102 17.74 -9.13 -1.99
N GLY A 103 17.73 -9.60 -0.74
CA GLY A 103 18.16 -8.79 0.40
C GLY A 103 19.58 -8.26 0.31
N PHE A 104 20.50 -9.07 -0.25
CA PHE A 104 21.90 -8.64 -0.38
C PHE A 104 22.09 -7.49 -1.38
N ILE A 105 21.17 -7.33 -2.32
CA ILE A 105 21.16 -6.20 -3.26
C ILE A 105 20.38 -5.04 -2.61
N PHE A 106 19.20 -5.32 -2.06
CA PHE A 106 18.31 -4.32 -1.51
C PHE A 106 18.98 -3.47 -0.42
N LYS A 107 19.77 -4.10 0.46
CA LYS A 107 20.47 -3.38 1.55
C LYS A 107 21.46 -2.34 1.07
N LYS A 108 21.87 -2.40 -0.19
CA LYS A 108 22.81 -1.45 -0.80
C LYS A 108 22.10 -0.32 -1.56
N LEU A 109 20.78 -0.44 -1.76
CA LEU A 109 20.01 0.55 -2.49
C LEU A 109 19.69 1.75 -1.60
N ASN A 110 19.52 2.89 -2.24
CA ASN A 110 19.23 4.16 -1.58
C ASN A 110 17.73 4.50 -1.65
N LEU A 111 16.92 3.61 -1.11
CA LEU A 111 15.46 3.79 -1.15
C LEU A 111 14.87 4.31 0.15
#